data_683db9b1416cca5a95473091f92f8d04
#
_entry.id   683db9b1416cca5a95473091f92f8d04
#
_cell.length_a   1.000
_cell.length_b   1.000
_cell.length_c   1.000
_cell.angle_alpha   90.00
_cell.angle_beta   90.00
_cell.angle_gamma   90.00
#
_symmetry.space_group_name_H-M   'P 1'
#
loop_
_entity.id
_entity.type
_entity.pdbx_description
1 polymer ?
#
loop_
_entity_poly.entity_id
_entity_poly.type
_entity_poly.pdbx_seq_one_letter_code
_entity_poly.pdbx_strand_id
1 'polypeptide(L)'
;YDVQVAKKIAKKLGKKLVIKKTAWDGLIPALEGDEIDAIIAGMTKDKTREEGADFTTPYYDSKGMIMIVRKDGEEAGYTDIQQFTGKNIVGQKSTNYDSVIDQIKGVNHVTPKATYPEMVLALQQHEVDGITAEMAVAKGVVEANPDLTVVQFADGHGFDCDTTVSIALKEGSRDSEFFKKVQKALDSISDEEREEMMEHAVENQPTED
;
A
#
# COMPACT_ATOMS: atom_id res chain seq x y z
N TYR A 1 4.69 -4.87 9.09
CA TYR A 1 3.72 -5.94 8.89
C TYR A 1 4.22 -6.98 7.88
N ASP A 2 4.52 -6.61 6.64
CA ASP A 2 4.93 -7.53 5.56
C ASP A 2 6.14 -8.41 5.93
N VAL A 3 7.14 -7.82 6.61
CA VAL A 3 8.30 -8.56 7.11
C VAL A 3 7.89 -9.63 8.14
N GLN A 4 6.88 -9.38 8.95
CA GLN A 4 6.35 -10.36 9.91
C GLN A 4 5.65 -11.52 9.17
N VAL A 5 4.84 -11.20 8.16
CA VAL A 5 4.20 -12.20 7.27
C VAL A 5 5.27 -13.06 6.60
N ALA A 6 6.29 -12.43 6.01
CA ALA A 6 7.41 -13.13 5.38
C ALA A 6 8.15 -14.07 6.33
N LYS A 7 8.42 -13.63 7.57
CA LYS A 7 9.06 -14.47 8.61
C LYS A 7 8.23 -15.70 8.95
N LYS A 8 6.90 -15.53 9.11
CA LYS A 8 6.00 -16.66 9.42
C LYS A 8 5.95 -17.68 8.27
N ILE A 9 5.84 -17.21 7.04
CA ILE A 9 5.82 -18.06 5.84
C ILE A 9 7.15 -18.82 5.73
N ALA A 10 8.29 -18.13 5.77
CA ALA A 10 9.60 -18.75 5.68
C ALA A 10 9.82 -19.83 6.77
N LYS A 11 9.41 -19.55 8.01
CA LYS A 11 9.46 -20.51 9.12
C LYS A 11 8.62 -21.75 8.82
N LYS A 12 7.40 -21.59 8.31
CA LYS A 12 6.52 -22.72 7.97
C LYS A 12 7.03 -23.55 6.79
N LEU A 13 7.73 -22.91 5.86
CA LEU A 13 8.38 -23.59 4.74
C LEU A 13 9.73 -24.24 5.13
N GLY A 14 10.25 -23.99 6.34
CA GLY A 14 11.58 -24.45 6.75
C GLY A 14 12.71 -23.83 5.93
N LYS A 15 12.50 -22.58 5.44
CA LYS A 15 13.46 -21.85 4.61
C LYS A 15 14.05 -20.66 5.34
N LYS A 16 15.28 -20.29 4.96
CA LYS A 16 15.91 -19.05 5.42
C LYS A 16 15.29 -17.87 4.67
N LEU A 17 14.80 -16.88 5.43
CA LEU A 17 14.34 -15.61 4.85
C LEU A 17 15.53 -14.73 4.48
N VAL A 18 15.53 -14.21 3.27
CA VAL A 18 16.42 -13.14 2.82
C VAL A 18 15.53 -12.00 2.31
N ILE A 19 15.68 -10.82 2.89
CA ILE A 19 14.93 -9.64 2.47
C ILE A 19 15.80 -8.80 1.53
N LYS A 20 15.28 -8.55 0.33
CA LYS A 20 15.89 -7.63 -0.65
C LYS A 20 15.08 -6.33 -0.71
N LYS A 21 15.71 -5.21 -0.41
CA LYS A 21 15.13 -3.89 -0.65
C LYS A 21 15.23 -3.57 -2.14
N THR A 22 14.09 -3.36 -2.77
CA THR A 22 13.95 -3.07 -4.20
C THR A 22 13.00 -1.90 -4.39
N ALA A 23 13.27 -1.01 -5.35
CA ALA A 23 12.33 0.04 -5.72
C ALA A 23 11.01 -0.57 -6.23
N TRP A 24 9.90 0.12 -6.01
CA TRP A 24 8.56 -0.40 -6.31
C TRP A 24 8.41 -0.91 -7.75
N ASP A 25 8.79 -0.11 -8.72
CA ASP A 25 8.71 -0.44 -10.16
C ASP A 25 9.71 -1.54 -10.59
N GLY A 26 10.67 -1.89 -9.75
CA GLY A 26 11.61 -2.99 -9.97
C GLY A 26 11.17 -4.34 -9.39
N LEU A 27 10.06 -4.39 -8.62
CA LEU A 27 9.64 -5.61 -7.92
C LEU A 27 9.23 -6.73 -8.88
N ILE A 28 8.29 -6.47 -9.81
CA ILE A 28 7.85 -7.47 -10.80
C ILE A 28 9.02 -7.89 -11.70
N PRO A 29 9.81 -6.98 -12.30
CA PRO A 29 11.01 -7.37 -13.06
C PRO A 29 11.99 -8.25 -12.28
N ALA A 30 12.22 -7.97 -10.99
CA ALA A 30 13.11 -8.80 -10.16
C ALA A 30 12.53 -10.21 -9.92
N LEU A 31 11.22 -10.33 -9.82
CA LEU A 31 10.53 -11.61 -9.69
C LEU A 31 10.60 -12.42 -11.01
N GLU A 32 10.35 -11.77 -12.14
CA GLU A 32 10.48 -12.37 -13.48
C GLU A 32 11.92 -12.84 -13.77
N GLY A 33 12.90 -12.05 -13.33
CA GLY A 33 14.33 -12.33 -13.49
C GLY A 33 14.90 -13.35 -12.50
N ASP A 34 14.09 -13.98 -11.65
CA ASP A 34 14.54 -14.92 -10.61
C ASP A 34 15.52 -14.31 -9.58
N GLU A 35 15.52 -12.99 -9.44
CA GLU A 35 16.33 -12.30 -8.41
C GLU A 35 15.71 -12.40 -7.02
N ILE A 36 14.39 -12.56 -6.96
CA ILE A 36 13.58 -12.78 -5.76
C ILE A 36 12.57 -13.91 -6.01
N ASP A 37 12.15 -14.60 -4.96
CA ASP A 37 11.20 -15.71 -5.04
C ASP A 37 9.75 -15.27 -4.79
N ALA A 38 9.55 -14.15 -4.12
CA ALA A 38 8.23 -13.62 -3.77
C ALA A 38 8.28 -12.11 -3.52
N ILE A 39 7.15 -11.43 -3.74
CA ILE A 39 6.92 -10.04 -3.36
C ILE A 39 5.89 -10.03 -2.22
N ILE A 40 6.28 -9.49 -1.06
CA ILE A 40 5.41 -9.24 0.10
C ILE A 40 5.64 -7.79 0.49
N ALA A 41 4.90 -6.88 -0.14
CA ALA A 41 5.16 -5.44 -0.11
C ALA A 41 3.89 -4.60 -0.27
N GLY A 42 2.76 -5.02 0.32
CA GLY A 42 1.51 -4.31 0.19
C GLY A 42 0.99 -4.23 -1.25
N MET A 43 1.24 -5.25 -2.07
CA MET A 43 0.89 -5.20 -3.49
C MET A 43 -0.54 -5.66 -3.74
N THR A 44 -1.37 -4.78 -4.29
CA THR A 44 -2.69 -5.11 -4.80
C THR A 44 -2.58 -5.82 -6.13
N LYS A 45 -3.33 -6.89 -6.30
CA LYS A 45 -3.46 -7.62 -7.56
C LYS A 45 -4.24 -6.77 -8.57
N ASP A 46 -3.72 -6.61 -9.77
CA ASP A 46 -4.43 -6.00 -10.90
C ASP A 46 -4.05 -6.70 -12.22
N LYS A 47 -4.79 -6.39 -13.29
CA LYS A 47 -4.60 -7.04 -14.58
C LYS A 47 -3.20 -6.88 -15.16
N THR A 48 -2.58 -5.73 -14.99
CA THR A 48 -1.23 -5.45 -15.51
C THR A 48 -0.20 -6.26 -14.74
N ARG A 49 -0.32 -6.33 -13.42
CA ARG A 49 0.59 -7.10 -12.57
C ARG A 49 0.43 -8.61 -12.76
N GLU A 50 -0.79 -9.07 -13.09
CA GLU A 50 -1.04 -10.48 -13.41
C GLU A 50 -0.38 -10.94 -14.72
N GLU A 51 0.09 -10.03 -15.58
CA GLU A 51 0.90 -10.38 -16.74
C GLU A 51 2.31 -10.86 -16.39
N GLY A 52 2.83 -10.46 -15.22
CA GLY A 52 4.18 -10.81 -14.76
C GLY A 52 4.24 -11.58 -13.43
N ALA A 53 3.10 -11.85 -12.79
CA ALA A 53 3.07 -12.55 -11.51
C ALA A 53 1.76 -13.31 -11.25
N ASP A 54 1.86 -14.42 -10.54
CA ASP A 54 0.72 -15.10 -9.91
C ASP A 54 0.52 -14.62 -8.48
N PHE A 55 -0.71 -14.39 -8.06
CA PHE A 55 -1.04 -13.87 -6.75
C PHE A 55 -1.74 -14.91 -5.86
N THR A 56 -1.39 -14.91 -4.57
CA THR A 56 -2.12 -15.64 -3.52
C THR A 56 -3.48 -15.01 -3.26
N THR A 57 -4.28 -15.63 -2.38
CA THR A 57 -5.39 -14.92 -1.73
C THR A 57 -4.86 -13.73 -0.94
N PRO A 58 -5.68 -12.67 -0.72
CA PRO A 58 -5.27 -11.52 0.05
C PRO A 58 -4.82 -11.87 1.47
N TYR A 59 -3.79 -11.18 1.96
CA TYR A 59 -3.33 -11.30 3.34
C TYR A 59 -3.68 -10.09 4.20
N TYR A 60 -4.12 -9.00 3.58
CA TYR A 60 -4.62 -7.81 4.26
C TYR A 60 -5.58 -7.05 3.34
N ASP A 61 -6.53 -6.32 3.96
CA ASP A 61 -7.43 -5.36 3.30
C ASP A 61 -7.49 -4.09 4.16
N SER A 62 -7.05 -2.96 3.59
CA SER A 62 -7.07 -1.66 4.29
C SER A 62 -8.47 -1.04 4.40
N LYS A 63 -9.49 -1.69 3.83
CA LYS A 63 -10.91 -1.27 3.86
C LYS A 63 -11.15 0.13 3.31
N GLY A 64 -10.44 0.48 2.25
CA GLY A 64 -10.61 1.74 1.53
C GLY A 64 -9.38 2.62 1.52
N MET A 65 -9.41 3.56 0.59
CA MET A 65 -8.37 4.57 0.42
C MET A 65 -8.78 5.86 1.11
N ILE A 66 -7.80 6.54 1.69
CA ILE A 66 -7.96 7.78 2.45
C ILE A 66 -7.10 8.88 1.83
N MET A 67 -7.21 10.10 2.35
CA MET A 67 -6.37 11.23 1.99
C MET A 67 -5.58 11.72 3.21
N ILE A 68 -4.28 11.98 3.03
CA ILE A 68 -3.46 12.70 4.00
C ILE A 68 -3.47 14.17 3.59
N VAL A 69 -3.79 15.07 4.51
CA VAL A 69 -3.88 16.50 4.28
C VAL A 69 -3.23 17.29 5.41
N ARG A 70 -3.01 18.59 5.24
CA ARG A 70 -2.60 19.48 6.33
C ARG A 70 -3.71 19.59 7.37
N LYS A 71 -3.35 19.55 8.64
CA LYS A 71 -4.29 19.55 9.76
C LYS A 71 -5.03 20.89 9.92
N ASP A 72 -4.41 21.98 9.52
CA ASP A 72 -4.95 23.33 9.57
C ASP A 72 -5.66 23.76 8.28
N GLY A 73 -5.64 22.91 7.24
CA GLY A 73 -6.33 23.15 5.98
C GLY A 73 -7.83 22.85 6.07
N GLU A 74 -8.62 23.47 5.20
CA GLU A 74 -10.06 23.20 5.08
C GLU A 74 -10.32 21.73 4.70
N GLU A 75 -9.39 21.11 3.99
CA GLU A 75 -9.45 19.73 3.52
C GLU A 75 -9.56 18.74 4.68
N ALA A 76 -9.09 19.11 5.88
CA ALA A 76 -9.18 18.25 7.08
C ALA A 76 -10.63 17.97 7.51
N GLY A 77 -11.58 18.80 7.08
CA GLY A 77 -13.02 18.63 7.35
C GLY A 77 -13.81 17.94 6.23
N TYR A 78 -13.16 17.53 5.15
CA TYR A 78 -13.84 16.90 4.01
C TYR A 78 -14.29 15.47 4.32
N THR A 79 -15.41 15.06 3.72
CA THR A 79 -16.00 13.72 3.90
C THR A 79 -16.37 13.04 2.58
N ASP A 80 -16.15 13.74 1.45
CA ASP A 80 -16.44 13.29 0.09
C ASP A 80 -15.26 13.63 -0.81
N ILE A 81 -14.82 12.69 -1.62
CA ILE A 81 -13.72 12.91 -2.57
C ILE A 81 -13.98 14.07 -3.52
N GLN A 82 -15.24 14.34 -3.87
CA GLN A 82 -15.60 15.43 -4.80
C GLN A 82 -15.37 16.83 -4.20
N GLN A 83 -15.21 16.95 -2.88
CA GLN A 83 -14.83 18.22 -2.25
C GLN A 83 -13.40 18.66 -2.61
N PHE A 84 -12.57 17.71 -3.08
CA PHE A 84 -11.22 17.98 -3.60
C PHE A 84 -11.20 18.49 -5.05
N THR A 85 -12.35 18.83 -5.66
CA THR A 85 -12.41 19.46 -6.98
C THR A 85 -11.54 20.72 -7.02
N GLY A 86 -10.66 20.83 -8.02
CA GLY A 86 -9.72 21.96 -8.18
C GLY A 86 -8.48 21.91 -7.27
N LYS A 87 -8.39 20.96 -6.35
CA LYS A 87 -7.23 20.78 -5.48
C LYS A 87 -6.10 20.02 -6.19
N ASN A 88 -4.87 20.25 -5.75
CA ASN A 88 -3.68 19.57 -6.23
C ASN A 88 -3.49 18.26 -5.45
N ILE A 89 -3.72 17.12 -6.09
CA ILE A 89 -3.63 15.81 -5.43
C ILE A 89 -2.52 14.99 -6.07
N VAL A 90 -1.74 14.29 -5.23
CA VAL A 90 -0.63 13.46 -5.64
C VAL A 90 -0.78 12.03 -5.09
N GLY A 91 -0.37 11.05 -5.88
CA GLY A 91 -0.27 9.64 -5.50
C GLY A 91 1.12 9.09 -5.69
N GLN A 92 1.37 7.89 -5.17
CA GLN A 92 2.63 7.20 -5.39
C GLN A 92 2.66 6.63 -6.81
N LYS A 93 3.77 6.88 -7.51
CA LYS A 93 3.99 6.42 -8.88
C LYS A 93 3.81 4.92 -9.03
N SER A 94 3.18 4.50 -10.13
CA SER A 94 2.94 3.10 -10.50
C SER A 94 2.08 2.31 -9.50
N THR A 95 1.18 3.00 -8.82
CA THR A 95 0.22 2.40 -7.87
C THR A 95 -1.22 2.82 -8.19
N ASN A 96 -2.19 2.07 -7.64
CA ASN A 96 -3.60 2.46 -7.67
C ASN A 96 -3.87 3.75 -6.88
N TYR A 97 -3.00 4.12 -5.92
CA TYR A 97 -3.10 5.41 -5.20
C TYR A 97 -3.00 6.61 -6.13
N ASP A 98 -2.25 6.50 -7.22
CA ASP A 98 -2.17 7.53 -8.24
C ASP A 98 -3.39 7.49 -9.18
N SER A 99 -3.72 6.33 -9.73
CA SER A 99 -4.77 6.21 -10.74
C SER A 99 -6.19 6.55 -10.24
N VAL A 100 -6.47 6.38 -8.94
CA VAL A 100 -7.80 6.71 -8.39
C VAL A 100 -8.08 8.21 -8.30
N ILE A 101 -7.05 9.05 -8.34
CA ILE A 101 -7.17 10.51 -8.25
C ILE A 101 -8.12 11.04 -9.32
N ASP A 102 -8.12 10.44 -10.51
CA ASP A 102 -8.99 10.82 -11.63
C ASP A 102 -10.49 10.58 -11.37
N GLN A 103 -10.85 9.91 -10.28
CA GLN A 103 -12.25 9.81 -9.83
C GLN A 103 -12.78 11.14 -9.25
N ILE A 104 -11.90 12.06 -8.88
CA ILE A 104 -12.25 13.40 -8.43
C ILE A 104 -12.45 14.29 -9.66
N LYS A 105 -13.68 14.74 -9.88
CA LYS A 105 -14.02 15.58 -11.03
C LYS A 105 -13.31 16.94 -10.94
N GLY A 106 -12.56 17.30 -11.99
CA GLY A 106 -11.88 18.59 -12.05
C GLY A 106 -10.72 18.75 -11.07
N VAL A 107 -10.16 17.64 -10.58
CA VAL A 107 -8.94 17.66 -9.76
C VAL A 107 -7.73 18.13 -10.59
N ASN A 108 -6.77 18.75 -9.94
CA ASN A 108 -5.42 18.91 -10.50
C ASN A 108 -4.58 17.70 -10.09
N HIS A 109 -4.55 16.69 -10.96
CA HIS A 109 -3.75 15.49 -10.75
C HIS A 109 -2.28 15.84 -10.97
N VAL A 110 -1.53 15.93 -9.88
CA VAL A 110 -0.11 16.30 -9.89
C VAL A 110 0.73 15.09 -10.29
N THR A 111 1.83 15.34 -11.02
CA THR A 111 2.77 14.28 -11.41
C THR A 111 3.16 13.41 -10.21
N PRO A 112 2.95 12.09 -10.29
CA PRO A 112 3.18 11.18 -9.17
C PRO A 112 4.63 11.19 -8.71
N LYS A 113 4.85 11.00 -7.41
CA LYS A 113 6.19 10.91 -6.82
C LYS A 113 6.53 9.45 -6.47
N ALA A 114 7.81 9.14 -6.38
CA ALA A 114 8.26 7.78 -6.15
C ALA A 114 8.02 7.32 -4.70
N THR A 115 8.15 8.23 -3.73
CA THR A 115 8.15 7.92 -2.31
C THR A 115 7.20 8.81 -1.49
N TYR A 116 6.73 8.29 -0.34
CA TYR A 116 5.91 9.07 0.59
C TYR A 116 6.66 10.28 1.18
N PRO A 117 7.94 10.22 1.58
CA PRO A 117 8.67 11.40 2.05
C PRO A 117 8.68 12.56 1.03
N GLU A 118 8.80 12.27 -0.28
CA GLU A 118 8.71 13.31 -1.31
C GLU A 118 7.32 13.94 -1.40
N MET A 119 6.26 13.14 -1.24
CA MET A 119 4.87 13.63 -1.24
C MET A 119 4.58 14.43 0.03
N VAL A 120 5.05 13.98 1.19
CA VAL A 120 4.91 14.68 2.48
C VAL A 120 5.57 16.06 2.40
N LEU A 121 6.79 16.13 1.88
CA LEU A 121 7.48 17.41 1.68
C LEU A 121 6.68 18.35 0.79
N ALA A 122 6.14 17.87 -0.33
CA ALA A 122 5.30 18.65 -1.23
C ALA A 122 4.01 19.15 -0.54
N LEU A 123 3.39 18.33 0.31
CA LEU A 123 2.21 18.70 1.08
C LEU A 123 2.52 19.80 2.11
N GLN A 124 3.64 19.67 2.84
CA GLN A 124 4.10 20.64 3.83
C GLN A 124 4.52 21.97 3.18
N GLN A 125 5.06 21.92 1.96
CA GLN A 125 5.44 23.10 1.17
C GLN A 125 4.26 23.74 0.41
N HIS A 126 3.04 23.25 0.57
CA HIS A 126 1.84 23.72 -0.14
C HIS A 126 1.90 23.55 -1.67
N GLU A 127 2.73 22.67 -2.20
CA GLU A 127 2.74 22.31 -3.62
C GLU A 127 1.53 21.43 -3.98
N VAL A 128 1.08 20.61 -3.02
CA VAL A 128 -0.12 19.77 -3.12
C VAL A 128 -1.04 19.98 -1.92
N ASP A 129 -2.30 19.59 -2.07
CA ASP A 129 -3.34 19.74 -1.04
C ASP A 129 -3.71 18.41 -0.39
N GLY A 130 -3.37 17.29 -1.03
CA GLY A 130 -3.62 15.98 -0.49
C GLY A 130 -2.76 14.88 -1.11
N ILE A 131 -2.56 13.81 -0.34
CA ILE A 131 -1.85 12.60 -0.74
C ILE A 131 -2.79 11.42 -0.57
N THR A 132 -2.99 10.64 -1.61
CA THR A 132 -3.77 9.39 -1.54
C THR A 132 -2.94 8.30 -0.85
N ALA A 133 -3.55 7.58 0.09
CA ALA A 133 -2.89 6.53 0.86
C ALA A 133 -3.89 5.50 1.39
N GLU A 134 -3.38 4.38 1.88
CA GLU A 134 -4.11 3.48 2.76
C GLU A 134 -3.91 3.88 4.23
N MET A 135 -4.83 3.42 5.10
CA MET A 135 -4.83 3.81 6.51
C MET A 135 -3.55 3.44 7.27
N ALA A 136 -2.98 2.27 6.99
CA ALA A 136 -1.77 1.81 7.69
C ALA A 136 -0.57 2.73 7.40
N VAL A 137 -0.38 3.11 6.13
CA VAL A 137 0.66 4.06 5.72
C VAL A 137 0.39 5.45 6.30
N ALA A 138 -0.86 5.92 6.20
CA ALA A 138 -1.24 7.24 6.68
C ALA A 138 -1.03 7.43 8.18
N LYS A 139 -1.32 6.41 8.99
CA LYS A 139 -1.05 6.46 10.45
C LYS A 139 0.42 6.73 10.73
N GLY A 140 1.34 5.98 10.09
CA GLY A 140 2.77 6.22 10.26
C GLY A 140 3.22 7.61 9.80
N VAL A 141 2.67 8.10 8.67
CA VAL A 141 2.97 9.44 8.18
C VAL A 141 2.53 10.51 9.17
N VAL A 142 1.31 10.45 9.69
CA VAL A 142 0.80 11.49 10.61
C VAL A 142 1.40 11.41 12.01
N GLU A 143 1.85 10.22 12.47
CA GLU A 143 2.63 10.10 13.71
C GLU A 143 3.97 10.82 13.61
N ALA A 144 4.66 10.68 12.50
CA ALA A 144 5.93 11.36 12.24
C ALA A 144 5.76 12.85 11.90
N ASN A 145 4.59 13.29 11.44
CA ASN A 145 4.30 14.65 10.99
C ASN A 145 3.03 15.19 11.67
N PRO A 146 3.13 15.77 12.89
CA PRO A 146 1.96 16.21 13.68
C PRO A 146 1.14 17.37 13.07
N ASP A 147 1.67 18.02 12.05
CA ASP A 147 1.02 19.05 11.23
C ASP A 147 0.07 18.47 10.16
N LEU A 148 0.12 17.15 9.96
CA LEU A 148 -0.74 16.44 9.02
C LEU A 148 -1.86 15.68 9.73
N THR A 149 -2.90 15.32 8.98
CA THR A 149 -4.03 14.52 9.45
C THR A 149 -4.58 13.63 8.34
N VAL A 150 -5.41 12.67 8.73
CA VAL A 150 -6.09 11.73 7.83
C VAL A 150 -7.53 12.18 7.62
N VAL A 151 -7.97 12.20 6.37
CA VAL A 151 -9.38 12.35 5.98
C VAL A 151 -9.90 10.98 5.57
N GLN A 152 -10.91 10.50 6.28
CA GLN A 152 -11.71 9.33 5.93
C GLN A 152 -13.00 9.81 5.27
N PHE A 153 -13.40 9.13 4.20
CA PHE A 153 -14.61 9.49 3.48
C PHE A 153 -15.83 8.78 4.07
N ALA A 154 -16.98 9.41 3.97
CA ALA A 154 -18.25 8.81 4.32
C ALA A 154 -18.57 7.60 3.41
N ASP A 155 -19.41 6.69 3.87
CA ASP A 155 -19.80 5.50 3.11
C ASP A 155 -20.38 5.88 1.74
N GLY A 156 -19.80 5.32 0.69
CA GLY A 156 -20.18 5.61 -0.70
C GLY A 156 -19.65 6.94 -1.26
N HIS A 157 -18.87 7.70 -0.51
CA HIS A 157 -18.27 8.97 -0.89
C HIS A 157 -16.75 8.95 -1.04
N GLY A 158 -16.14 7.76 -0.87
CA GLY A 158 -14.72 7.52 -1.04
C GLY A 158 -14.34 7.10 -2.45
N PHE A 159 -13.08 6.69 -2.62
CA PHE A 159 -12.59 6.11 -3.86
C PHE A 159 -13.13 4.70 -4.07
N ASP A 160 -13.47 4.36 -5.30
CA ASP A 160 -13.78 3.00 -5.74
C ASP A 160 -12.48 2.32 -6.19
N CYS A 161 -11.94 1.49 -5.33
CA CYS A 161 -10.69 0.76 -5.61
C CYS A 161 -10.57 -0.52 -4.78
N ASP A 162 -9.86 -1.50 -5.32
CA ASP A 162 -9.44 -2.67 -4.57
C ASP A 162 -8.26 -2.29 -3.65
N THR A 163 -8.44 -2.46 -2.34
CA THR A 163 -7.45 -2.21 -1.29
C THR A 163 -6.90 -3.48 -0.67
N THR A 164 -7.23 -4.63 -1.24
CA THR A 164 -6.66 -5.91 -0.82
C THR A 164 -5.22 -6.05 -1.31
N VAL A 165 -4.37 -6.65 -0.49
CA VAL A 165 -2.97 -6.93 -0.86
C VAL A 165 -2.68 -8.41 -0.78
N SER A 166 -1.89 -8.89 -1.73
CA SER A 166 -1.57 -10.31 -1.92
C SER A 166 -0.07 -10.52 -2.11
N ILE A 167 0.38 -11.74 -1.86
CA ILE A 167 1.76 -12.13 -2.16
C ILE A 167 1.84 -12.43 -3.66
N ALA A 168 2.80 -11.80 -4.35
CA ALA A 168 3.10 -12.11 -5.72
C ALA A 168 4.23 -13.14 -5.81
N LEU A 169 4.05 -14.13 -6.66
CA LEU A 169 4.98 -15.21 -6.96
C LEU A 169 5.19 -15.25 -8.49
N LYS A 170 6.19 -15.94 -8.97
CA LYS A 170 6.53 -16.00 -10.38
C LYS A 170 5.32 -16.40 -11.24
N GLU A 171 5.13 -15.72 -12.36
CA GLU A 171 4.08 -16.01 -13.32
C GLU A 171 4.14 -17.48 -13.78
N GLY A 172 2.98 -18.11 -13.95
CA GLY A 172 2.85 -19.53 -14.31
C GLY A 172 3.21 -20.51 -13.19
N SER A 173 3.44 -20.03 -11.97
CA SER A 173 3.82 -20.88 -10.82
C SER A 173 2.66 -21.39 -9.98
N ARG A 174 1.42 -21.01 -10.29
CA ARG A 174 0.22 -21.30 -9.48
C ARG A 174 0.05 -22.78 -9.10
N ASP A 175 0.44 -23.67 -9.99
CA ASP A 175 0.39 -25.11 -9.76
C ASP A 175 1.66 -25.70 -9.15
N SER A 176 2.70 -24.90 -8.93
CA SER A 176 3.96 -25.33 -8.36
C SER A 176 3.82 -25.70 -6.87
N GLU A 177 4.68 -26.60 -6.42
CA GLU A 177 4.82 -26.97 -5.00
C GLU A 177 5.11 -25.74 -4.12
N PHE A 178 5.94 -24.82 -4.62
CA PHE A 178 6.32 -23.61 -3.90
C PHE A 178 5.12 -22.70 -3.68
N PHE A 179 4.36 -22.40 -4.74
CA PHE A 179 3.15 -21.57 -4.63
C PHE A 179 2.16 -22.17 -3.63
N LYS A 180 1.85 -23.48 -3.78
CA LYS A 180 0.91 -24.19 -2.89
C LYS A 180 1.36 -24.16 -1.42
N LYS A 181 2.65 -24.29 -1.17
CA LYS A 181 3.21 -24.20 0.19
C LYS A 181 3.12 -22.78 0.76
N VAL A 182 3.40 -21.75 -0.05
CA VAL A 182 3.25 -20.36 0.36
C VAL A 182 1.78 -20.05 0.67
N GLN A 183 0.85 -20.43 -0.22
CA GLN A 183 -0.59 -20.24 0.00
C GLN A 183 -1.06 -20.95 1.28
N LYS A 184 -0.69 -22.21 1.48
CA LYS A 184 -1.03 -22.97 2.69
C LYS A 184 -0.45 -22.35 3.96
N ALA A 185 0.77 -21.82 3.89
CA ALA A 185 1.39 -21.12 5.02
C ALA A 185 0.64 -19.82 5.34
N LEU A 186 0.23 -19.08 4.32
CA LEU A 186 -0.58 -17.88 4.45
C LEU A 186 -1.95 -18.19 5.06
N ASP A 187 -2.67 -19.19 4.56
CA ASP A 187 -4.00 -19.59 5.05
C ASP A 187 -3.98 -20.04 6.52
N SER A 188 -2.83 -20.41 7.03
CA SER A 188 -2.66 -20.82 8.43
C SER A 188 -2.41 -19.67 9.40
N ILE A 189 -2.34 -18.44 8.93
CA ILE A 189 -2.30 -17.23 9.76
C ILE A 189 -3.74 -16.76 9.92
N SER A 190 -4.27 -16.83 11.15
CA SER A 190 -5.65 -16.41 11.43
C SER A 190 -5.84 -14.89 11.27
N ASP A 191 -7.09 -14.46 11.13
CA ASP A 191 -7.40 -13.04 11.01
C ASP A 191 -7.01 -12.27 12.29
N GLU A 192 -7.24 -12.85 13.48
CA GLU A 192 -6.81 -12.30 14.76
C GLU A 192 -5.28 -12.11 14.79
N GLU A 193 -4.52 -13.11 14.33
CA GLU A 193 -3.06 -13.05 14.27
C GLU A 193 -2.57 -11.99 13.27
N ARG A 194 -3.32 -11.76 12.18
CA ARG A 194 -3.03 -10.70 11.21
C ARG A 194 -3.30 -9.30 11.79
N GLU A 195 -4.37 -9.14 12.54
CA GLU A 195 -4.69 -7.90 13.23
C GLU A 195 -3.63 -7.55 14.28
N GLU A 196 -3.26 -8.49 15.15
CA GLU A 196 -2.19 -8.31 16.14
C GLU A 196 -0.85 -7.94 15.50
N MET A 197 -0.51 -8.58 14.37
CA MET A 197 0.72 -8.27 13.63
C MET A 197 0.68 -6.86 13.04
N MET A 198 -0.48 -6.39 12.57
CA MET A 198 -0.63 -5.04 12.04
C MET A 198 -0.53 -4.00 13.15
N GLU A 199 -1.23 -4.19 14.27
CA GLU A 199 -1.13 -3.31 15.43
C GLU A 199 0.33 -3.18 15.91
N HIS A 200 1.01 -4.31 16.09
CA HIS A 200 2.42 -4.30 16.48
C HIS A 200 3.32 -3.60 15.45
N ALA A 201 3.02 -3.72 14.15
CA ALA A 201 3.79 -3.06 13.11
C ALA A 201 3.61 -1.54 13.14
N VAL A 202 2.40 -1.06 13.38
CA VAL A 202 2.08 0.38 13.52
C VAL A 202 2.78 0.96 14.76
N GLU A 203 2.68 0.29 15.91
CA GLU A 203 3.32 0.73 17.17
C GLU A 203 4.85 0.80 17.11
N ASN A 204 5.47 -0.05 16.28
CA ASN A 204 6.93 -0.16 16.18
C ASN A 204 7.45 0.31 14.81
N GLN A 205 6.72 1.17 14.13
CA GLN A 205 7.18 1.74 12.88
C GLN A 205 8.42 2.58 13.12
N PRO A 206 9.54 2.35 12.38
CA PRO A 206 10.72 3.20 12.51
C PRO A 206 10.36 4.64 12.15
N THR A 207 10.61 5.59 13.06
CA THR A 207 10.67 7.00 12.72
C THR A 207 11.95 7.21 11.93
N GLU A 208 11.86 7.78 10.74
CA GLU A 208 13.05 8.17 9.98
C GLU A 208 13.74 9.31 10.76
N ASP A 209 14.98 9.04 11.26
CA ASP A 209 15.92 10.04 11.72
C ASP A 209 16.59 10.74 10.53
#